data_ad700e72d57069de7ba631b5084b918b
#
_entry.id   ad700e72d57069de7ba631b5084b918b
#
_cell.length_a   1.000
_cell.length_b   1.000
_cell.length_c   1.000
_cell.angle_alpha   90.00
_cell.angle_beta   90.00
_cell.angle_gamma   90.00
#
_symmetry.space_group_name_H-M   'P 1'
#
loop_
_entity.id
_entity.type
_entity.pdbx_description
1 polymer ?
#
loop_
_entity_poly.entity_id
_entity_poly.type
_entity_poly.pdbx_seq_one_letter_code
_entity_poly.pdbx_strand_id
1 'polypeptide(L)'
;MSWIKDREEFKQAALSSARAISREKDLSSTAQASSRPPTSAQIALSHPPRASAQINAWRGELDFQTFWQTFHQDTGELKMPKLARDIFAELELSRVEMLGGSTFPGAQSNIQQYLETEAKKNIDNKAPALNPLAANHWLKELNGELLAQNSSELLNAFLEASPLNLSSMGKKLIEARASQSDFQAIALELLKNLDLMHEAPTQGDDVAQENEEAMQEHESNMEDLEDESPDGAESQTMESESEGQIDEENGELEEAQVPIDSTSIDEEIDLSRNYD
;
A
#
# COMPACT_ATOMS: atom_id res chain seq x y z
N MET A 1 -13.82 -26.52 -5.47
CA MET A 1 -13.07 -26.53 -4.20
C MET A 1 -11.55 -26.40 -4.36
N SER A 2 -10.91 -26.86 -5.45
CA SER A 2 -9.47 -26.79 -5.71
C SER A 2 -8.94 -25.36 -5.63
N TRP A 3 -9.53 -24.41 -6.30
CA TRP A 3 -9.02 -23.06 -6.48
C TRP A 3 -8.88 -22.22 -5.19
N ILE A 4 -9.74 -22.39 -4.18
CA ILE A 4 -9.63 -21.70 -2.88
C ILE A 4 -8.43 -22.27 -2.11
N LYS A 5 -8.24 -23.58 -2.16
CA LYS A 5 -7.10 -24.26 -1.54
C LYS A 5 -5.79 -23.82 -2.17
N ASP A 6 -5.74 -23.75 -3.51
CA ASP A 6 -4.55 -23.34 -4.27
C ASP A 6 -4.15 -21.88 -3.93
N ARG A 7 -5.11 -20.97 -3.69
CA ARG A 7 -4.84 -19.60 -3.27
C ARG A 7 -4.25 -19.49 -1.87
N GLU A 8 -4.76 -20.28 -0.93
CA GLU A 8 -4.24 -20.28 0.43
C GLU A 8 -2.83 -20.86 0.45
N GLU A 9 -2.57 -21.95 -0.27
CA GLU A 9 -1.23 -22.51 -0.42
C GLU A 9 -0.26 -21.50 -1.05
N PHE A 10 -0.70 -20.75 -2.05
CA PHE A 10 0.10 -19.69 -2.66
C PHE A 10 0.39 -18.55 -1.67
N LYS A 11 -0.60 -18.12 -0.89
CA LYS A 11 -0.42 -17.13 0.19
C LYS A 11 0.61 -17.61 1.21
N GLN A 12 0.53 -18.86 1.65
CA GLN A 12 1.46 -19.45 2.60
C GLN A 12 2.88 -19.55 2.03
N ALA A 13 3.04 -19.89 0.75
CA ALA A 13 4.33 -19.89 0.07
C ALA A 13 4.94 -18.47 -0.01
N ALA A 14 4.11 -17.45 -0.28
CA ALA A 14 4.53 -16.06 -0.28
C ALA A 14 5.01 -15.60 1.10
N LEU A 15 4.26 -15.90 2.17
CA LEU A 15 4.65 -15.62 3.54
C LEU A 15 5.94 -16.36 3.96
N SER A 16 6.13 -17.59 3.47
CA SER A 16 7.37 -18.33 3.72
C SER A 16 8.57 -17.64 3.08
N SER A 17 8.41 -17.05 1.89
CA SER A 17 9.45 -16.21 1.27
C SER A 17 9.74 -14.95 2.11
N ALA A 18 8.71 -14.27 2.61
CA ALA A 18 8.86 -13.11 3.48
C ALA A 18 9.62 -13.45 4.77
N ARG A 19 9.29 -14.58 5.43
CA ARG A 19 10.03 -15.10 6.59
C ARG A 19 11.50 -15.37 6.29
N ALA A 20 11.79 -15.93 5.11
CA ALA A 20 13.16 -16.20 4.70
C ALA A 20 13.96 -14.92 4.45
N ILE A 21 13.34 -13.88 3.87
CA ILE A 21 13.96 -12.57 3.60
C ILE A 21 14.20 -11.82 4.91
N SER A 22 13.18 -11.70 5.76
CA SER A 22 13.26 -10.96 7.04
C SER A 22 14.04 -11.71 8.11
N ARG A 23 14.24 -13.03 7.97
CA ARG A 23 14.76 -13.95 8.99
C ARG A 23 13.88 -14.05 10.23
N GLU A 24 12.64 -13.59 10.15
CA GLU A 24 11.65 -13.63 11.22
C GLU A 24 10.75 -14.86 11.06
N LYS A 25 10.98 -15.91 11.85
CA LYS A 25 10.24 -17.18 11.74
C LYS A 25 8.76 -17.04 12.10
N ASP A 26 8.46 -16.14 13.03
CA ASP A 26 7.12 -15.93 13.58
C ASP A 26 6.34 -14.83 12.84
N LEU A 27 6.88 -14.35 11.71
CA LEU A 27 6.21 -13.37 10.89
C LEU A 27 4.82 -13.87 10.49
N SER A 28 3.79 -13.16 10.91
CA SER A 28 2.39 -13.48 10.66
C SER A 28 1.74 -12.46 9.74
N SER A 29 0.59 -12.80 9.16
CA SER A 29 -0.18 -11.88 8.33
C SER A 29 -1.55 -11.60 8.90
N THR A 30 -2.04 -10.40 8.65
CA THR A 30 -3.43 -9.98 8.89
C THR A 30 -4.14 -9.72 7.56
N ALA A 31 -5.47 -9.83 7.55
CA ALA A 31 -6.29 -9.50 6.38
C ALA A 31 -6.60 -8.00 6.26
N GLN A 32 -6.04 -7.16 7.12
CA GLN A 32 -6.20 -5.70 7.02
C GLN A 32 -5.56 -5.16 5.75
N ALA A 33 -5.98 -3.97 5.34
CA ALA A 33 -5.31 -3.24 4.28
C ALA A 33 -3.90 -2.82 4.72
N SER A 34 -2.94 -2.88 3.81
CA SER A 34 -1.59 -2.37 4.06
C SER A 34 -1.59 -0.84 4.11
N SER A 35 -0.70 -0.31 4.93
CA SER A 35 -0.38 1.12 4.97
C SER A 35 1.03 1.38 4.43
N ARG A 36 1.28 2.58 3.97
CA ARG A 36 2.62 3.07 3.62
C ARG A 36 2.92 4.31 4.46
N PRO A 37 3.89 4.24 5.39
CA PRO A 37 4.66 3.05 5.79
C PRO A 37 3.82 2.02 6.56
N PRO A 38 4.32 0.77 6.70
CA PRO A 38 3.68 -0.21 7.56
C PRO A 38 3.67 0.25 9.02
N THR A 39 2.51 0.12 9.68
CA THR A 39 2.31 0.53 11.08
C THR A 39 2.24 -0.65 12.05
N SER A 40 2.25 -1.88 11.51
CA SER A 40 2.13 -3.12 12.28
C SER A 40 3.36 -4.00 12.09
N ALA A 41 3.73 -4.75 13.14
CA ALA A 41 4.70 -5.84 13.04
C ALA A 41 4.17 -7.04 12.22
N GLN A 42 2.86 -7.13 12.00
CA GLN A 42 2.26 -8.13 11.12
C GLN A 42 2.21 -7.63 9.69
N ILE A 43 2.40 -8.54 8.74
CA ILE A 43 2.21 -8.24 7.32
C ILE A 43 0.72 -8.10 7.02
N ALA A 44 0.31 -6.94 6.53
CA ALA A 44 -1.03 -6.76 5.99
C ALA A 44 -1.08 -7.38 4.58
N LEU A 45 -1.82 -8.48 4.43
CA LEU A 45 -1.85 -9.25 3.18
C LEU A 45 -3.24 -9.79 2.88
N SER A 46 -3.84 -9.25 1.86
CA SER A 46 -5.10 -9.73 1.30
C SER A 46 -4.97 -11.14 0.69
N HIS A 47 -6.08 -11.72 0.26
CA HIS A 47 -6.00 -12.93 -0.55
C HIS A 47 -5.40 -12.64 -1.92
N PRO A 48 -4.58 -13.57 -2.48
CA PRO A 48 -4.03 -13.43 -3.81
C PRO A 48 -5.12 -13.14 -4.86
N PRO A 49 -4.89 -12.23 -5.82
CA PRO A 49 -5.86 -11.92 -6.86
C PRO A 49 -6.10 -13.11 -7.80
N ARG A 50 -7.24 -13.11 -8.51
CA ARG A 50 -7.55 -14.15 -9.51
C ARG A 50 -6.78 -13.93 -10.80
N ALA A 51 -6.62 -12.67 -11.19
CA ALA A 51 -5.95 -12.31 -12.43
C ALA A 51 -4.43 -12.42 -12.26
N SER A 52 -3.79 -13.23 -13.11
CA SER A 52 -2.33 -13.43 -13.08
C SER A 52 -1.55 -12.12 -13.23
N ALA A 53 -2.06 -11.18 -14.03
CA ALA A 53 -1.45 -9.86 -14.20
C ALA A 53 -1.35 -9.03 -12.90
N GLN A 54 -2.14 -9.33 -11.89
CA GLN A 54 -2.14 -8.64 -10.60
C GLN A 54 -1.24 -9.31 -9.54
N ILE A 55 -0.72 -10.50 -9.83
CA ILE A 55 0.06 -11.29 -8.85
C ILE A 55 1.34 -10.57 -8.45
N ASN A 56 2.06 -9.97 -9.40
CA ASN A 56 3.31 -9.27 -9.09
C ASN A 56 3.06 -8.03 -8.23
N ALA A 57 2.02 -7.25 -8.51
CA ALA A 57 1.66 -6.11 -7.65
C ALA A 57 1.27 -6.56 -6.24
N TRP A 58 0.49 -7.64 -6.12
CA TRP A 58 0.16 -8.24 -4.82
C TRP A 58 1.40 -8.77 -4.08
N ARG A 59 2.36 -9.37 -4.80
CA ARG A 59 3.66 -9.76 -4.23
C ARG A 59 4.45 -8.53 -3.79
N GLY A 60 4.42 -7.46 -4.58
CA GLY A 60 5.08 -6.19 -4.24
C GLY A 60 4.55 -5.56 -2.96
N GLU A 61 3.23 -5.69 -2.69
CA GLU A 61 2.62 -5.28 -1.42
C GLU A 61 3.19 -6.06 -0.23
N LEU A 62 3.46 -7.34 -0.37
CA LEU A 62 4.14 -8.16 0.63
C LEU A 62 5.63 -7.77 0.76
N ASP A 63 6.32 -7.65 -0.37
CA ASP A 63 7.77 -7.49 -0.42
C ASP A 63 8.23 -6.16 0.19
N PHE A 64 7.51 -5.02 -0.03
CA PHE A 64 7.89 -3.75 0.60
C PHE A 64 7.71 -3.77 2.12
N GLN A 65 6.66 -4.41 2.63
CA GLN A 65 6.45 -4.57 4.06
C GLN A 65 7.55 -5.45 4.68
N THR A 66 7.95 -6.52 3.97
CA THR A 66 9.05 -7.38 4.38
C THR A 66 10.37 -6.62 4.45
N PHE A 67 10.65 -5.77 3.46
CA PHE A 67 11.85 -4.93 3.48
C PHE A 67 11.81 -3.87 4.58
N TRP A 68 10.64 -3.28 4.84
CA TRP A 68 10.48 -2.38 5.97
C TRP A 68 10.87 -3.03 7.28
N GLN A 69 10.32 -4.20 7.59
CA GLN A 69 10.64 -4.94 8.82
C GLN A 69 12.12 -5.38 8.89
N THR A 70 12.77 -5.57 7.75
CA THR A 70 14.15 -6.03 7.68
C THR A 70 15.16 -4.89 7.82
N PHE A 71 14.89 -3.72 7.23
CA PHE A 71 15.88 -2.66 7.04
C PHE A 71 15.52 -1.34 7.72
N HIS A 72 14.30 -1.19 8.24
CA HIS A 72 13.90 -0.03 9.02
C HIS A 72 14.10 -0.30 10.51
N GLN A 73 14.58 0.72 11.22
CA GLN A 73 14.65 0.74 12.68
C GLN A 73 13.76 1.86 13.18
N ASP A 74 12.90 1.55 14.15
CA ASP A 74 12.09 2.57 14.79
C ASP A 74 12.98 3.57 15.54
N THR A 75 12.95 4.81 15.11
CA THR A 75 13.71 5.92 15.70
C THR A 75 12.84 6.86 16.53
N GLY A 76 11.59 6.45 16.76
CA GLY A 76 10.59 7.27 17.45
C GLY A 76 9.89 8.27 16.52
N GLU A 77 8.80 8.83 17.02
CA GLU A 77 7.96 9.75 16.25
C GLU A 77 8.61 11.12 16.12
N LEU A 78 8.77 11.59 14.88
CA LEU A 78 9.24 12.94 14.57
C LEU A 78 8.04 13.89 14.48
N LYS A 79 8.04 14.93 15.33
CA LYS A 79 7.00 15.98 15.28
C LYS A 79 7.24 16.86 14.05
N MET A 80 6.35 16.74 13.06
CA MET A 80 6.39 17.52 11.82
C MET A 80 4.99 17.58 11.18
N PRO A 81 4.73 18.58 10.31
CA PRO A 81 3.48 18.66 9.57
C PRO A 81 3.16 17.39 8.78
N LYS A 82 1.87 17.08 8.59
CA LYS A 82 1.43 15.83 7.96
C LYS A 82 2.11 15.56 6.61
N LEU A 83 2.11 16.54 5.70
CA LEU A 83 2.73 16.37 4.37
C LEU A 83 4.23 16.08 4.46
N ALA A 84 4.94 16.78 5.34
CA ALA A 84 6.37 16.53 5.57
C ALA A 84 6.61 15.11 6.10
N ARG A 85 5.78 14.65 7.04
CA ARG A 85 5.85 13.30 7.60
C ARG A 85 5.59 12.23 6.54
N ASP A 86 4.57 12.43 5.71
CA ASP A 86 4.20 11.49 4.66
C ASP A 86 5.31 11.39 3.59
N ILE A 87 5.93 12.53 3.18
CA ILE A 87 7.07 12.55 2.26
C ILE A 87 8.30 11.90 2.92
N PHE A 88 8.60 12.21 4.19
CA PHE A 88 9.69 11.58 4.92
C PHE A 88 9.56 10.05 4.97
N ALA A 89 8.35 9.57 5.22
CA ALA A 89 8.05 8.14 5.26
C ALA A 89 8.28 7.47 3.90
N GLU A 90 7.87 8.09 2.80
CA GLU A 90 8.09 7.56 1.45
C GLU A 90 9.56 7.61 1.02
N LEU A 91 10.34 8.60 1.48
CA LEU A 91 11.79 8.61 1.30
C LEU A 91 12.45 7.43 2.04
N GLU A 92 12.05 7.18 3.29
CA GLU A 92 12.55 6.05 4.08
C GLU A 92 12.12 4.71 3.46
N LEU A 93 10.88 4.59 2.95
CA LEU A 93 10.43 3.42 2.18
C LEU A 93 11.32 3.20 0.95
N SER A 94 11.62 4.26 0.19
CA SER A 94 12.54 4.15 -0.95
C SER A 94 13.92 3.64 -0.52
N ARG A 95 14.45 4.10 0.63
CA ARG A 95 15.72 3.61 1.18
C ARG A 95 15.69 2.11 1.44
N VAL A 96 14.70 1.61 2.15
CA VAL A 96 14.59 0.18 2.49
C VAL A 96 14.32 -0.68 1.25
N GLU A 97 13.53 -0.18 0.31
CA GLU A 97 13.25 -0.84 -0.97
C GLU A 97 14.51 -0.93 -1.85
N MET A 98 15.36 0.10 -1.90
CA MET A 98 16.65 0.06 -2.59
C MET A 98 17.62 -0.95 -1.95
N LEU A 99 17.70 -1.00 -0.61
CA LEU A 99 18.53 -1.97 0.10
C LEU A 99 18.06 -3.41 -0.15
N GLY A 100 16.77 -3.67 -0.01
CA GLY A 100 16.18 -4.98 -0.26
C GLY A 100 16.28 -5.39 -1.73
N GLY A 101 16.00 -4.48 -2.64
CA GLY A 101 16.05 -4.71 -4.09
C GLY A 101 17.44 -5.07 -4.60
N SER A 102 18.49 -4.49 -4.02
CA SER A 102 19.88 -4.85 -4.35
C SER A 102 20.23 -6.30 -4.02
N THR A 103 19.55 -6.89 -3.04
CA THR A 103 19.77 -8.28 -2.60
C THR A 103 18.76 -9.23 -3.25
N PHE A 104 17.53 -8.76 -3.49
CA PHE A 104 16.40 -9.55 -3.99
C PHE A 104 15.77 -8.91 -5.24
N PRO A 105 16.39 -9.03 -6.43
CA PRO A 105 15.90 -8.35 -7.65
C PRO A 105 14.47 -8.74 -8.05
N GLY A 106 14.03 -9.97 -7.75
CA GLY A 106 12.66 -10.42 -8.01
C GLY A 106 11.64 -9.65 -7.16
N ALA A 107 11.94 -9.39 -5.89
CA ALA A 107 11.11 -8.58 -5.01
C ALA A 107 11.08 -7.11 -5.47
N GLN A 108 12.22 -6.57 -5.92
CA GLN A 108 12.27 -5.23 -6.51
C GLN A 108 11.31 -5.09 -7.71
N SER A 109 11.30 -6.07 -8.62
CA SER A 109 10.38 -6.06 -9.77
C SER A 109 8.91 -6.12 -9.33
N ASN A 110 8.59 -6.89 -8.30
CA ASN A 110 7.24 -6.94 -7.73
C ASN A 110 6.82 -5.59 -7.12
N ILE A 111 7.72 -4.97 -6.35
CA ILE A 111 7.50 -3.65 -5.76
C ILE A 111 7.27 -2.59 -6.85
N GLN A 112 8.00 -2.61 -7.95
CA GLN A 112 7.78 -1.70 -9.08
C GLN A 112 6.36 -1.85 -9.66
N GLN A 113 5.84 -3.07 -9.81
CA GLN A 113 4.47 -3.31 -10.27
C GLN A 113 3.41 -2.82 -9.26
N TYR A 114 3.68 -2.98 -7.97
CA TYR A 114 2.83 -2.45 -6.92
C TYR A 114 2.81 -0.91 -6.95
N LEU A 115 3.98 -0.27 -7.00
CA LEU A 115 4.11 1.19 -7.05
C LEU A 115 3.44 1.79 -8.28
N GLU A 116 3.52 1.13 -9.44
CA GLU A 116 2.81 1.54 -10.66
C GLU A 116 1.29 1.50 -10.47
N THR A 117 0.79 0.48 -9.76
CA THR A 117 -0.64 0.38 -9.43
C THR A 117 -1.08 1.50 -8.48
N GLU A 118 -0.26 1.82 -7.48
CA GLU A 118 -0.53 2.91 -6.54
C GLU A 118 -0.43 4.29 -7.23
N ALA A 119 0.55 4.49 -8.12
CA ALA A 119 0.66 5.71 -8.92
C ALA A 119 -0.59 5.93 -9.76
N LYS A 120 -1.08 4.88 -10.46
CA LYS A 120 -2.33 4.96 -11.20
C LYS A 120 -3.51 5.37 -10.32
N LYS A 121 -3.67 4.79 -9.14
CA LYS A 121 -4.74 5.18 -8.19
C LYS A 121 -4.64 6.65 -7.79
N ASN A 122 -3.42 7.15 -7.54
CA ASN A 122 -3.20 8.55 -7.18
C ASN A 122 -3.59 9.50 -8.33
N ILE A 123 -3.24 9.16 -9.57
CA ILE A 123 -3.61 9.94 -10.76
C ILE A 123 -5.13 9.92 -10.96
N ASP A 124 -5.76 8.74 -10.91
CA ASP A 124 -7.20 8.58 -11.07
C ASP A 124 -7.99 9.38 -10.00
N ASN A 125 -7.46 9.47 -8.78
CA ASN A 125 -8.02 10.23 -7.66
C ASN A 125 -7.62 11.72 -7.66
N LYS A 126 -6.92 12.21 -8.69
CA LYS A 126 -6.44 13.60 -8.80
C LYS A 126 -5.65 14.06 -7.57
N ALA A 127 -4.72 13.22 -7.12
CA ALA A 127 -3.86 13.54 -5.99
C ALA A 127 -3.10 14.87 -6.19
N PRO A 128 -2.75 15.60 -5.10
CA PRO A 128 -1.97 16.84 -5.19
C PRO A 128 -0.65 16.63 -5.92
N ALA A 129 -0.13 17.67 -6.56
CA ALA A 129 1.14 17.63 -7.27
C ALA A 129 2.31 17.25 -6.33
N LEU A 130 2.36 17.80 -5.10
CA LEU A 130 3.31 17.35 -4.06
C LEU A 130 2.81 16.05 -3.41
N ASN A 131 2.81 14.97 -4.19
CA ASN A 131 2.40 13.66 -3.72
C ASN A 131 3.55 12.93 -3.01
N PRO A 132 3.36 12.40 -1.79
CA PRO A 132 4.41 11.67 -1.06
C PRO A 132 5.00 10.49 -1.85
N LEU A 133 4.16 9.70 -2.55
CA LEU A 133 4.61 8.56 -3.36
C LEU A 133 5.57 8.99 -4.47
N ALA A 134 5.41 10.20 -5.02
CA ALA A 134 6.32 10.72 -6.04
C ALA A 134 7.74 10.96 -5.50
N ALA A 135 7.90 11.24 -4.21
CA ALA A 135 9.23 11.34 -3.60
C ALA A 135 9.95 9.98 -3.56
N ASN A 136 9.21 8.88 -3.41
CA ASN A 136 9.76 7.53 -3.56
C ASN A 136 10.23 7.28 -5.01
N HIS A 137 9.38 7.58 -5.99
CA HIS A 137 9.73 7.45 -7.43
C HIS A 137 10.94 8.28 -7.81
N TRP A 138 11.04 9.52 -7.29
CA TRP A 138 12.17 10.39 -7.53
C TRP A 138 13.51 9.77 -7.11
N LEU A 139 13.60 9.18 -5.91
CA LEU A 139 14.83 8.52 -5.47
C LEU A 139 15.13 7.26 -6.27
N LYS A 140 14.13 6.49 -6.65
CA LYS A 140 14.29 5.29 -7.48
C LYS A 140 14.82 5.64 -8.87
N GLU A 141 14.29 6.68 -9.52
CA GLU A 141 14.80 7.15 -10.81
C GLU A 141 16.25 7.62 -10.70
N LEU A 142 16.59 8.41 -9.67
CA LEU A 142 17.97 8.84 -9.41
C LEU A 142 18.92 7.67 -9.11
N ASN A 143 18.40 6.58 -8.53
CA ASN A 143 19.16 5.33 -8.31
C ASN A 143 19.30 4.50 -9.60
N GLY A 144 18.75 4.96 -10.73
CA GLY A 144 18.84 4.30 -12.03
C GLY A 144 17.74 3.27 -12.30
N GLU A 145 16.68 3.24 -11.52
CA GLU A 145 15.53 2.39 -11.77
C GLU A 145 14.67 2.98 -12.90
N LEU A 146 14.21 2.13 -13.81
CA LEU A 146 13.26 2.52 -14.85
C LEU A 146 11.85 2.56 -14.25
N LEU A 147 11.22 3.73 -14.33
CA LEU A 147 9.84 3.89 -13.89
C LEU A 147 8.86 3.53 -15.02
N ALA A 148 7.73 2.94 -14.66
CA ALA A 148 6.62 2.72 -15.56
C ALA A 148 5.83 4.02 -15.79
N GLN A 149 4.84 3.98 -16.68
CA GLN A 149 4.17 5.18 -17.19
C GLN A 149 3.52 6.03 -16.09
N ASN A 150 2.67 5.44 -15.24
CA ASN A 150 1.95 6.20 -14.21
C ASN A 150 2.91 6.71 -13.13
N SER A 151 3.93 5.92 -12.76
CA SER A 151 5.00 6.33 -11.85
C SER A 151 5.78 7.54 -12.39
N SER A 152 6.10 7.56 -13.68
CA SER A 152 6.77 8.68 -14.34
C SER A 152 5.86 9.92 -14.42
N GLU A 153 4.57 9.76 -14.71
CA GLU A 153 3.61 10.86 -14.75
C GLU A 153 3.47 11.52 -13.37
N LEU A 154 3.33 10.72 -12.31
CA LEU A 154 3.24 11.22 -10.94
C LEU A 154 4.51 11.95 -10.52
N LEU A 155 5.69 11.42 -10.88
CA LEU A 155 6.98 12.06 -10.63
C LEU A 155 7.12 13.39 -11.36
N ASN A 156 6.74 13.48 -12.63
CA ASN A 156 6.80 14.73 -13.40
C ASN A 156 5.98 15.83 -12.73
N ALA A 157 4.75 15.54 -12.29
CA ALA A 157 3.92 16.49 -11.58
C ALA A 157 4.59 16.98 -10.27
N PHE A 158 5.26 16.09 -9.55
CA PHE A 158 6.01 16.44 -8.34
C PHE A 158 7.21 17.34 -8.63
N LEU A 159 7.99 17.04 -9.67
CA LEU A 159 9.16 17.84 -10.05
C LEU A 159 8.77 19.24 -10.56
N GLU A 160 7.67 19.35 -11.29
CA GLU A 160 7.12 20.65 -11.75
C GLU A 160 6.65 21.52 -10.58
N ALA A 161 6.08 20.90 -9.54
CA ALA A 161 5.63 21.62 -8.34
C ALA A 161 6.76 21.93 -7.36
N SER A 162 7.91 21.28 -7.49
CA SER A 162 9.04 21.47 -6.59
C SER A 162 9.83 22.73 -6.91
N PRO A 163 10.03 23.66 -5.96
CA PRO A 163 10.70 24.94 -6.19
C PRO A 163 12.21 24.83 -6.38
N LEU A 164 12.80 23.64 -6.18
CA LEU A 164 14.25 23.44 -6.06
C LEU A 164 14.79 22.40 -7.06
N ASN A 165 16.06 22.56 -7.43
CA ASN A 165 16.79 21.48 -8.07
C ASN A 165 17.18 20.42 -7.01
N LEU A 166 16.37 19.34 -6.94
CA LEU A 166 16.48 18.29 -5.94
C LEU A 166 17.67 17.33 -6.19
N SER A 167 18.25 17.33 -7.39
CA SER A 167 19.21 16.30 -7.83
C SER A 167 20.44 16.15 -6.92
N SER A 168 20.96 17.23 -6.36
CA SER A 168 22.12 17.17 -5.45
C SER A 168 21.78 16.51 -4.11
N MET A 169 20.60 16.82 -3.58
CA MET A 169 20.12 16.22 -2.32
C MET A 169 19.79 14.73 -2.52
N GLY A 170 19.17 14.37 -3.65
CA GLY A 170 18.88 12.98 -3.99
C GLY A 170 20.14 12.12 -4.09
N LYS A 171 21.22 12.63 -4.68
CA LYS A 171 22.52 11.92 -4.70
C LYS A 171 23.04 11.66 -3.30
N LYS A 172 23.02 12.67 -2.40
CA LYS A 172 23.44 12.50 -1.00
C LYS A 172 22.58 11.46 -0.28
N LEU A 173 21.25 11.43 -0.51
CA LEU A 173 20.36 10.41 0.05
C LEU A 173 20.72 9.00 -0.44
N ILE A 174 20.99 8.83 -1.73
CA ILE A 174 21.41 7.54 -2.29
C ILE A 174 22.75 7.09 -1.70
N GLU A 175 23.71 7.98 -1.56
CA GLU A 175 25.01 7.69 -0.95
C GLU A 175 24.86 7.27 0.53
N ALA A 176 23.97 7.93 1.27
CA ALA A 176 23.70 7.65 2.68
C ALA A 176 22.78 6.45 2.94
N ARG A 177 22.24 5.77 1.90
CA ARG A 177 21.19 4.75 2.06
C ARG A 177 21.53 3.60 3.02
N ALA A 178 22.83 3.30 3.21
CA ALA A 178 23.26 2.23 4.10
C ALA A 178 23.14 2.61 5.60
N SER A 179 23.15 3.91 5.93
CA SER A 179 23.01 4.44 7.28
C SER A 179 21.66 5.13 7.43
N GLN A 180 20.74 4.55 8.19
CA GLN A 180 19.42 5.15 8.40
C GLN A 180 19.51 6.54 9.04
N SER A 181 20.38 6.73 10.04
CA SER A 181 20.54 8.02 10.72
C SER A 181 21.04 9.12 9.78
N ASP A 182 22.02 8.82 8.92
CA ASP A 182 22.56 9.81 7.98
C ASP A 182 21.53 10.11 6.88
N PHE A 183 20.84 9.09 6.38
CA PHE A 183 19.76 9.26 5.43
C PHE A 183 18.65 10.15 5.97
N GLN A 184 18.18 9.90 7.20
CA GLN A 184 17.13 10.67 7.86
C GLN A 184 17.57 12.13 8.10
N ALA A 185 18.83 12.37 8.47
CA ALA A 185 19.34 13.73 8.63
C ALA A 185 19.27 14.53 7.32
N ILE A 186 19.66 13.91 6.19
CA ILE A 186 19.59 14.53 4.87
C ILE A 186 18.12 14.70 4.42
N ALA A 187 17.26 13.74 4.69
CA ALA A 187 15.81 13.84 4.38
C ALA A 187 15.17 15.01 5.14
N LEU A 188 15.51 15.22 6.41
CA LEU A 188 15.05 16.37 7.19
C LEU A 188 15.56 17.71 6.62
N GLU A 189 16.81 17.75 6.15
CA GLU A 189 17.36 18.93 5.47
C GLU A 189 16.60 19.21 4.16
N LEU A 190 16.27 18.17 3.39
CA LEU A 190 15.45 18.28 2.18
C LEU A 190 14.07 18.88 2.48
N LEU A 191 13.35 18.36 3.50
CA LEU A 191 12.04 18.88 3.88
C LEU A 191 12.06 20.34 4.33
N LYS A 192 13.11 20.77 5.02
CA LYS A 192 13.33 22.18 5.36
C LYS A 192 13.53 23.03 4.11
N ASN A 193 14.33 22.56 3.16
CA ASN A 193 14.58 23.26 1.90
C ASN A 193 13.33 23.36 1.02
N LEU A 194 12.41 22.40 1.13
CA LEU A 194 11.08 22.42 0.47
C LEU A 194 10.05 23.28 1.21
N ASP A 195 10.44 23.91 2.32
CA ASP A 195 9.56 24.73 3.18
C ASP A 195 8.36 23.96 3.77
N LEU A 196 8.51 22.64 3.94
CA LEU A 196 7.47 21.75 4.44
C LEU A 196 7.49 21.58 5.96
N MET A 197 8.46 22.17 6.66
CA MET A 197 8.61 22.04 8.11
C MET A 197 7.89 23.13 8.91
N HIS A 198 7.25 24.08 8.22
CA HIS A 198 6.42 25.08 8.88
C HIS A 198 4.99 24.58 8.90
N GLU A 199 4.36 24.57 10.09
CA GLU A 199 2.92 24.38 10.19
C GLU A 199 2.23 25.53 9.43
N ALA A 200 1.46 25.22 8.40
CA ALA A 200 0.52 26.19 7.88
C ALA A 200 -0.41 26.59 9.06
N PRO A 201 -0.74 27.87 9.24
CA PRO A 201 -1.68 28.26 10.28
C PRO A 201 -2.97 27.46 10.06
N THR A 202 -3.27 26.57 10.99
CA THR A 202 -4.45 25.71 10.98
C THR A 202 -5.69 26.59 11.02
N GLN A 203 -6.28 26.83 9.86
CA GLN A 203 -7.70 27.18 9.79
C GLN A 203 -8.45 25.84 9.77
N GLY A 204 -8.80 25.31 10.91
CA GLY A 204 -9.85 24.31 10.98
C GLY A 204 -9.67 23.03 11.80
N ASP A 205 -8.52 22.78 12.46
CA ASP A 205 -8.41 21.56 13.28
C ASP A 205 -9.04 21.67 14.70
N ASP A 206 -9.39 22.87 15.14
CA ASP A 206 -10.09 23.06 16.44
C ASP A 206 -11.52 22.49 16.45
N VAL A 207 -12.13 22.24 15.28
CA VAL A 207 -13.52 21.73 15.21
C VAL A 207 -13.58 20.19 15.31
N ALA A 208 -12.51 19.48 14.96
CA ALA A 208 -12.50 18.02 15.03
C ALA A 208 -12.22 17.51 16.45
N GLN A 209 -11.39 18.23 17.22
CA GLN A 209 -11.05 17.86 18.59
C GLN A 209 -12.20 18.16 19.56
N GLU A 210 -12.91 19.29 19.37
CA GLU A 210 -14.13 19.61 20.17
C GLU A 210 -15.27 18.62 19.89
N ASN A 211 -15.36 18.01 18.70
CA ASN A 211 -16.38 17.00 18.41
C ASN A 211 -16.04 15.60 18.99
N GLU A 212 -14.77 15.26 19.17
CA GLU A 212 -14.39 14.00 19.83
C GLU A 212 -14.60 14.11 21.35
N GLU A 213 -14.27 15.26 21.98
CA GLU A 213 -14.53 15.49 23.40
C GLU A 213 -16.06 15.57 23.68
N ALA A 214 -16.85 16.20 22.80
CA ALA A 214 -18.31 16.26 22.93
C ALA A 214 -18.99 14.88 22.73
N MET A 215 -18.42 13.98 21.92
CA MET A 215 -18.92 12.60 21.81
C MET A 215 -18.58 11.76 23.04
N GLN A 216 -17.41 11.93 23.65
CA GLN A 216 -17.04 11.23 24.88
C GLN A 216 -17.85 11.70 26.09
N GLU A 217 -18.17 12.99 26.19
CA GLU A 217 -19.07 13.49 27.27
C GLU A 217 -20.52 13.01 27.10
N HIS A 218 -20.97 12.70 25.86
CA HIS A 218 -22.32 12.20 25.64
C HIS A 218 -22.44 10.69 25.91
N GLU A 219 -21.40 9.91 25.75
CA GLU A 219 -21.38 8.49 26.13
C GLU A 219 -21.31 8.31 27.64
N SER A 220 -20.58 9.15 28.38
CA SER A 220 -20.49 9.06 29.83
C SER A 220 -21.78 9.48 30.57
N ASN A 221 -22.66 10.27 29.92
CA ASN A 221 -23.94 10.65 30.49
C ASN A 221 -25.08 9.67 30.21
N MET A 222 -24.88 8.64 29.38
CA MET A 222 -25.89 7.61 29.11
C MET A 222 -25.77 6.38 30.03
N GLU A 223 -24.66 6.19 30.73
CA GLU A 223 -24.50 5.05 31.66
C GLU A 223 -25.13 5.25 33.03
N ASP A 224 -25.56 6.46 33.40
CA ASP A 224 -26.13 6.76 34.73
C ASP A 224 -27.69 6.75 34.79
N LEU A 225 -28.39 6.24 33.76
CA LEU A 225 -29.88 6.22 33.71
C LEU A 225 -30.49 4.81 33.61
N GLU A 226 -29.78 3.75 33.89
CA GLU A 226 -30.36 2.41 34.02
C GLU A 226 -30.40 1.94 35.50
N ASP A 227 -31.28 2.49 36.30
CA ASP A 227 -31.85 1.77 37.45
C ASP A 227 -33.13 2.44 37.96
N GLU A 228 -34.25 2.21 37.27
CA GLU A 228 -35.59 2.23 37.84
C GLU A 228 -36.57 1.50 36.93
N SER A 229 -36.85 0.23 37.26
CA SER A 229 -38.02 -0.49 36.75
C SER A 229 -39.29 -0.05 37.49
N PRO A 230 -40.42 0.04 36.78
CA PRO A 230 -41.60 -0.69 37.24
C PRO A 230 -42.30 -1.48 36.17
N ASP A 231 -42.52 -2.70 36.53
CA ASP A 231 -43.57 -3.69 36.26
C ASP A 231 -44.79 -3.26 35.42
N GLY A 232 -45.11 -4.10 34.42
CA GLY A 232 -46.50 -4.36 33.98
C GLY A 232 -46.95 -3.74 32.67
N ALA A 233 -47.11 -4.54 31.61
CA ALA A 233 -48.34 -4.82 30.84
C ALA A 233 -48.08 -5.32 29.44
N GLU A 234 -48.45 -6.58 29.22
CA GLU A 234 -49.14 -7.21 28.11
C GLU A 234 -48.98 -6.70 26.65
N SER A 235 -48.42 -7.60 25.85
CA SER A 235 -49.00 -8.12 24.58
C SER A 235 -49.46 -7.15 23.49
N GLN A 236 -48.80 -7.25 22.33
CA GLN A 236 -49.44 -7.53 21.06
C GLN A 236 -48.42 -7.86 19.94
N THR A 237 -48.45 -9.12 19.50
CA THR A 237 -47.91 -9.64 18.26
C THR A 237 -48.58 -8.96 17.07
N MET A 238 -47.78 -8.43 16.13
CA MET A 238 -48.23 -8.24 14.74
C MET A 238 -47.24 -8.94 13.81
N GLU A 239 -47.66 -10.08 13.33
CA GLU A 239 -47.16 -10.72 12.13
C GLU A 239 -47.51 -9.83 10.93
N SER A 240 -46.54 -9.52 10.10
CA SER A 240 -46.79 -9.08 8.73
C SER A 240 -45.97 -9.95 7.79
N GLU A 241 -46.63 -10.92 7.25
CA GLU A 241 -46.19 -11.66 6.05
C GLU A 241 -46.17 -10.69 4.87
N SER A 242 -45.07 -10.64 4.16
CA SER A 242 -44.95 -10.04 2.84
C SER A 242 -44.36 -11.08 1.90
N GLU A 243 -45.24 -11.80 1.23
CA GLU A 243 -44.89 -12.60 0.05
C GLU A 243 -44.50 -11.67 -1.09
N GLY A 244 -43.24 -11.77 -1.54
CA GLY A 244 -42.75 -11.15 -2.75
C GLY A 244 -42.42 -12.20 -3.79
N GLN A 245 -43.28 -12.30 -4.82
CA GLN A 245 -43.11 -13.15 -6.01
C GLN A 245 -41.77 -12.87 -6.70
N ILE A 246 -41.06 -13.96 -7.02
CA ILE A 246 -39.91 -13.97 -7.93
C ILE A 246 -40.44 -14.35 -9.32
N ASP A 247 -40.40 -13.40 -10.24
CA ASP A 247 -40.62 -13.67 -11.67
C ASP A 247 -39.32 -14.27 -12.25
N GLU A 248 -39.43 -15.52 -12.70
CA GLU A 248 -38.41 -16.17 -13.53
C GLU A 248 -38.55 -15.66 -14.96
N GLU A 249 -37.66 -14.81 -15.41
CA GLU A 249 -37.50 -14.48 -16.82
C GLU A 249 -36.33 -15.28 -17.43
N ASN A 250 -36.74 -16.26 -18.23
CA ASN A 250 -35.92 -17.17 -19.03
C ASN A 250 -35.26 -16.37 -20.17
N GLY A 251 -33.96 -16.08 -20.06
CA GLY A 251 -33.15 -15.54 -21.14
C GLY A 251 -32.24 -16.60 -21.74
N GLU A 252 -32.65 -17.13 -22.91
CA GLU A 252 -31.83 -17.96 -23.78
C GLU A 252 -30.56 -17.18 -24.20
N LEU A 253 -29.35 -17.70 -23.83
CA LEU A 253 -28.10 -17.23 -24.36
C LEU A 253 -27.71 -18.08 -25.57
N GLU A 254 -27.73 -17.47 -26.76
CA GLU A 254 -27.12 -18.00 -27.97
C GLU A 254 -25.61 -18.21 -27.81
N GLU A 255 -25.16 -19.43 -27.97
CA GLU A 255 -23.74 -19.78 -28.11
C GLU A 255 -23.23 -19.31 -29.46
N ALA A 256 -22.43 -18.23 -29.46
CA ALA A 256 -21.61 -17.87 -30.60
C ALA A 256 -20.34 -18.71 -30.61
N GLN A 257 -20.30 -19.73 -31.45
CA GLN A 257 -19.10 -20.52 -31.78
C GLN A 257 -18.13 -19.66 -32.60
N VAL A 258 -16.98 -19.35 -32.03
CA VAL A 258 -15.83 -18.79 -32.76
C VAL A 258 -14.93 -19.95 -33.19
N PRO A 259 -14.56 -20.10 -34.48
CA PRO A 259 -13.68 -21.15 -34.91
C PRO A 259 -12.24 -20.87 -34.45
N ILE A 260 -11.67 -21.81 -33.71
CA ILE A 260 -10.26 -21.81 -33.34
C ILE A 260 -9.45 -22.37 -34.52
N ASP A 261 -8.72 -21.50 -35.19
CA ASP A 261 -7.75 -21.90 -36.21
C ASP A 261 -6.46 -22.36 -35.52
N SER A 262 -6.24 -23.68 -35.52
CA SER A 262 -5.08 -24.32 -34.93
C SER A 262 -3.94 -24.34 -35.94
N THR A 263 -3.12 -23.27 -35.96
CA THR A 263 -1.77 -23.38 -36.56
C THR A 263 -0.79 -23.72 -35.46
N SER A 264 -0.39 -24.99 -35.42
CA SER A 264 0.70 -25.49 -34.62
C SER A 264 2.01 -24.90 -35.12
N ILE A 265 2.67 -24.10 -34.26
CA ILE A 265 4.06 -23.72 -34.42
C ILE A 265 4.84 -24.57 -33.42
N ASP A 266 5.41 -25.69 -33.90
CA ASP A 266 6.46 -26.43 -33.21
C ASP A 266 7.76 -25.62 -33.37
N GLU A 267 8.12 -24.80 -32.40
CA GLU A 267 9.48 -24.32 -32.25
C GLU A 267 10.18 -25.16 -31.17
N GLU A 268 10.96 -26.13 -31.62
CA GLU A 268 11.96 -26.80 -30.78
C GLU A 268 12.97 -25.78 -30.27
N ILE A 269 12.92 -25.45 -28.99
CA ILE A 269 13.96 -24.66 -28.31
C ILE A 269 15.14 -25.62 -28.01
N ASP A 270 16.22 -25.50 -28.80
CA ASP A 270 17.49 -26.17 -28.56
C ASP A 270 18.19 -25.60 -27.30
N LEU A 271 18.14 -26.35 -26.19
CA LEU A 271 18.74 -26.01 -24.91
C LEU A 271 20.23 -26.41 -24.79
N SER A 272 20.92 -26.70 -25.91
CA SER A 272 22.34 -27.06 -25.90
C SER A 272 23.25 -25.90 -26.28
N ARG A 273 23.36 -24.83 -25.44
CA ARG A 273 24.49 -23.90 -25.57
C ARG A 273 25.07 -23.48 -24.22
N ASN A 274 26.16 -24.18 -23.91
CA ASN A 274 27.43 -23.74 -23.33
C ASN A 274 27.41 -23.02 -21.98
N TYR A 275 27.74 -23.79 -20.96
CA TYR A 275 28.59 -23.33 -19.86
C TYR A 275 30.06 -23.68 -20.26
N ASP A 276 30.85 -22.66 -20.51
CA ASP A 276 32.28 -22.58 -20.30
C ASP A 276 32.60 -21.35 -19.50
#